data_95896928b58134d32c5af9107e449169
#
_entry.id   95896928b58134d32c5af9107e449169
#
_cell.length_a   1.000
_cell.length_b   1.000
_cell.length_c   1.000
_cell.angle_alpha   90.00
_cell.angle_beta   90.00
_cell.angle_gamma   90.00
#
_symmetry.space_group_name_H-M   'P 1'
#
loop_
_entity.id
_entity.type
_entity.pdbx_description
1 polymer ?
#
loop_
_entity_poly.entity_id
_entity_poly.type
_entity_poly.pdbx_seq_one_letter_code
_entity_poly.pdbx_strand_id
1 'polypeptide(L)'
;MRAAVLGLCTAVVLVSRVADAQMPLPAAKPPDGATLFKQQCAVCHTTNLSEPMRQGPPLVKIVGRTAGKVEGFHYSDGLAKADFAWDETRLDAWLTNPQAVIPGVVMAYRQAKPETRAAIITYLKELN
;
A
#
# COMPACT_ATOMS: atom_id res chain seq x y z
N MET A 1 -64.24 47.35 36.99
CA MET A 1 -63.18 46.32 37.06
C MET A 1 -63.06 45.72 35.65
N ARG A 2 -61.96 46.07 34.96
CA ARG A 2 -61.71 45.59 33.56
C ARG A 2 -60.53 44.59 33.62
N ALA A 3 -60.84 43.35 33.30
CA ALA A 3 -59.80 42.32 33.22
C ALA A 3 -59.18 42.35 31.80
N ALA A 4 -57.88 42.58 31.74
CA ALA A 4 -57.12 42.50 30.50
C ALA A 4 -56.65 41.06 30.29
N VAL A 5 -57.02 40.42 29.17
CA VAL A 5 -56.55 39.12 28.75
C VAL A 5 -55.32 39.34 27.86
N LEU A 6 -54.13 38.99 28.38
CA LEU A 6 -52.92 38.91 27.56
C LEU A 6 -52.93 37.63 26.75
N GLY A 7 -53.04 37.74 25.44
CA GLY A 7 -52.85 36.66 24.49
C GLY A 7 -51.36 36.38 24.27
N LEU A 8 -50.90 35.17 24.63
CA LEU A 8 -49.53 34.68 24.39
C LEU A 8 -49.47 34.08 22.97
N CYS A 9 -48.90 34.82 22.03
CA CYS A 9 -48.59 34.28 20.70
C CYS A 9 -47.32 33.42 20.75
N THR A 10 -47.47 32.11 20.77
CA THR A 10 -46.33 31.18 20.60
C THR A 10 -45.98 31.06 19.11
N ALA A 11 -44.87 31.66 18.70
CA ALA A 11 -44.33 31.50 17.37
C ALA A 11 -43.65 30.12 17.27
N VAL A 12 -44.23 29.21 16.49
CA VAL A 12 -43.61 27.92 16.14
C VAL A 12 -42.60 28.17 15.03
N VAL A 13 -41.32 28.13 15.37
CA VAL A 13 -40.22 28.16 14.38
C VAL A 13 -40.06 26.75 13.79
N LEU A 14 -40.52 26.55 12.57
CA LEU A 14 -40.28 25.36 11.76
C LEU A 14 -38.80 25.39 11.29
N VAL A 15 -37.94 24.65 11.97
CA VAL A 15 -36.55 24.41 11.51
C VAL A 15 -36.62 23.33 10.41
N SER A 16 -36.60 23.75 9.16
CA SER A 16 -36.45 22.85 8.01
C SER A 16 -35.01 22.25 8.03
N ARG A 17 -34.89 20.98 8.39
CA ARG A 17 -33.64 20.25 8.22
C ARG A 17 -33.44 19.95 6.74
N VAL A 18 -32.52 20.65 6.11
CA VAL A 18 -32.01 20.30 4.78
C VAL A 18 -31.18 19.05 4.97
N ALA A 19 -31.71 17.91 4.59
CA ALA A 19 -30.91 16.68 4.53
C ALA A 19 -29.91 16.85 3.39
N ASP A 20 -28.63 17.05 3.74
CA ASP A 20 -27.50 17.06 2.82
C ASP A 20 -27.36 15.62 2.28
N ALA A 21 -27.96 15.38 1.13
CA ALA A 21 -27.82 14.11 0.43
C ALA A 21 -26.43 14.08 -0.23
N GLN A 22 -25.41 13.75 0.56
CA GLN A 22 -24.09 13.43 0.04
C GLN A 22 -24.21 12.16 -0.81
N MET A 23 -24.22 12.33 -2.13
CA MET A 23 -24.08 11.22 -3.06
C MET A 23 -22.71 10.56 -2.79
N PRO A 24 -22.67 9.25 -2.52
CA PRO A 24 -21.37 8.54 -2.38
C PRO A 24 -20.60 8.70 -3.68
N LEU A 25 -19.42 9.30 -3.62
CA LEU A 25 -18.49 9.29 -4.75
C LEU A 25 -18.21 7.82 -5.11
N PRO A 26 -18.22 7.45 -6.40
CA PRO A 26 -17.81 6.11 -6.81
C PRO A 26 -16.45 5.80 -6.19
N ALA A 27 -16.33 4.68 -5.47
CA ALA A 27 -15.06 4.24 -4.93
C ALA A 27 -14.07 4.14 -6.09
N ALA A 28 -13.01 4.95 -6.04
CA ALA A 28 -11.96 4.91 -7.06
C ALA A 28 -11.39 3.48 -7.10
N LYS A 29 -11.34 2.89 -8.29
CA LYS A 29 -10.70 1.58 -8.48
C LYS A 29 -9.28 1.66 -7.90
N PRO A 30 -8.87 0.70 -7.06
CA PRO A 30 -7.50 0.67 -6.55
C PRO A 30 -6.50 0.75 -7.72
N PRO A 31 -5.37 1.48 -7.57
CA PRO A 31 -4.35 1.52 -8.60
C PRO A 31 -3.89 0.09 -8.93
N ASP A 32 -3.61 -0.17 -10.21
CA ASP A 32 -3.02 -1.44 -10.65
C ASP A 32 -1.59 -1.63 -10.11
N GLY A 33 -1.09 -2.86 -10.14
CA GLY A 33 0.20 -3.22 -9.56
C GLY A 33 1.38 -2.48 -10.18
N ALA A 34 1.35 -2.19 -11.48
CA ALA A 34 2.40 -1.44 -12.17
C ALA A 34 2.47 0.02 -11.68
N THR A 35 1.31 0.66 -11.52
CA THR A 35 1.21 2.01 -10.97
C THR A 35 1.70 2.04 -9.51
N LEU A 36 1.29 1.08 -8.69
CA LEU A 36 1.74 0.95 -7.29
C LEU A 36 3.25 0.72 -7.20
N PHE A 37 3.80 -0.15 -8.04
CA PHE A 37 5.24 -0.37 -8.13
C PHE A 37 5.99 0.91 -8.46
N LYS A 38 5.55 1.64 -9.49
CA LYS A 38 6.16 2.90 -9.90
C LYS A 38 6.17 3.93 -8.77
N GLN A 39 5.10 4.01 -8.01
CA GLN A 39 4.94 4.99 -6.92
C GLN A 39 5.71 4.61 -5.65
N GLN A 40 5.82 3.33 -5.32
CA GLN A 40 6.25 2.88 -4.00
C GLN A 40 7.57 2.08 -4.02
N CYS A 41 7.94 1.49 -5.15
CA CYS A 41 9.09 0.58 -5.25
C CYS A 41 10.20 1.11 -6.17
N ALA A 42 9.81 1.80 -7.26
CA ALA A 42 10.74 2.19 -8.33
C ALA A 42 11.80 3.21 -7.91
N VAL A 43 11.64 3.90 -6.78
CA VAL A 43 12.68 4.78 -6.24
C VAL A 43 13.93 3.99 -5.83
N CYS A 44 13.74 2.76 -5.34
CA CYS A 44 14.82 1.89 -4.85
C CYS A 44 15.09 0.68 -5.74
N HIS A 45 14.13 0.24 -6.55
CA HIS A 45 14.23 -0.96 -7.37
C HIS A 45 14.00 -0.67 -8.85
N THR A 46 14.65 -1.42 -9.72
CA THR A 46 14.34 -1.43 -11.15
C THR A 46 13.73 -2.77 -11.56
N THR A 47 12.96 -2.77 -12.63
CA THR A 47 12.48 -3.97 -13.34
C THR A 47 13.14 -4.11 -14.71
N ASN A 48 14.20 -3.34 -14.98
CA ASN A 48 14.95 -3.36 -16.22
C ASN A 48 16.42 -3.70 -15.92
N LEU A 49 16.89 -4.85 -16.40
CA LEU A 49 18.28 -5.30 -16.21
C LEU A 49 19.31 -4.45 -16.98
N SER A 50 18.88 -3.65 -17.94
CA SER A 50 19.76 -2.72 -18.66
C SER A 50 20.02 -1.42 -17.89
N GLU A 51 19.26 -1.19 -16.82
CA GLU A 51 19.48 -0.04 -15.94
C GLU A 51 20.50 -0.36 -14.84
N PRO A 52 21.25 0.63 -14.35
CA PRO A 52 22.09 0.44 -13.17
C PRO A 52 21.27 -0.01 -11.97
N MET A 53 21.88 -0.84 -11.11
CA MET A 53 21.28 -1.17 -9.81
C MET A 53 21.09 0.10 -9.00
N ARG A 54 19.97 0.15 -8.29
CA ARG A 54 19.61 1.26 -7.42
C ARG A 54 19.96 0.92 -5.96
N GLN A 55 19.30 1.55 -5.02
CA GLN A 55 19.45 1.27 -3.60
C GLN A 55 19.03 -0.16 -3.23
N GLY A 56 18.09 -0.75 -3.98
CA GLY A 56 17.68 -2.14 -3.91
C GLY A 56 18.05 -2.92 -5.19
N PRO A 57 18.03 -4.25 -5.13
CA PRO A 57 18.31 -5.09 -6.29
C PRO A 57 17.20 -4.99 -7.35
N PRO A 58 17.49 -5.33 -8.63
CA PRO A 58 16.45 -5.43 -9.64
C PRO A 58 15.45 -6.53 -9.28
N LEU A 59 14.15 -6.27 -9.54
CA LEU A 59 13.05 -7.17 -9.18
C LEU A 59 12.47 -7.96 -10.36
N VAL A 60 13.02 -7.82 -11.57
CA VAL A 60 12.62 -8.69 -12.68
C VAL A 60 12.89 -10.16 -12.30
N LYS A 61 11.95 -11.04 -12.63
CA LYS A 61 12.02 -12.48 -12.30
C LYS A 61 12.26 -12.76 -10.80
N ILE A 62 11.65 -11.95 -9.92
CA ILE A 62 11.83 -12.13 -8.47
C ILE A 62 11.14 -13.41 -7.97
N VAL A 63 9.98 -13.76 -8.53
CA VAL A 63 9.25 -14.98 -8.13
C VAL A 63 10.02 -16.22 -8.60
N GLY A 64 10.30 -17.12 -7.67
CA GLY A 64 11.14 -18.30 -7.89
C GLY A 64 12.65 -18.07 -7.74
N ARG A 65 13.11 -16.81 -7.65
CA ARG A 65 14.53 -16.49 -7.47
C ARG A 65 14.96 -16.68 -6.03
N THR A 66 16.14 -17.25 -5.83
CA THR A 66 16.74 -17.38 -4.47
C THR A 66 17.02 -16.00 -3.88
N ALA A 67 16.61 -15.81 -2.63
CA ALA A 67 16.82 -14.57 -1.90
C ALA A 67 18.32 -14.26 -1.72
N GLY A 68 18.66 -12.97 -1.79
CA GLY A 68 20.03 -12.53 -1.52
C GLY A 68 21.10 -12.96 -2.55
N LYS A 69 20.72 -13.33 -3.79
CA LYS A 69 21.64 -13.90 -4.79
C LYS A 69 21.72 -13.13 -6.11
N VAL A 70 21.33 -11.86 -6.13
CA VAL A 70 21.59 -11.02 -7.32
C VAL A 70 23.07 -10.69 -7.36
N GLU A 71 23.72 -11.05 -8.46
CA GLU A 71 25.13 -10.80 -8.68
C GLU A 71 25.45 -9.30 -8.66
N GLY A 72 26.52 -8.92 -8.00
CA GLY A 72 26.96 -7.53 -7.88
C GLY A 72 26.16 -6.67 -6.89
N PHE A 73 25.10 -7.18 -6.26
CA PHE A 73 24.35 -6.45 -5.24
C PHE A 73 24.82 -6.82 -3.82
N HIS A 74 25.11 -5.82 -2.99
CA HIS A 74 25.50 -6.00 -1.59
C HIS A 74 24.28 -6.08 -0.68
N TYR A 75 23.99 -7.28 -0.19
CA TYR A 75 22.91 -7.55 0.75
C TYR A 75 23.36 -7.40 2.21
N SER A 76 22.41 -7.14 3.11
CA SER A 76 22.63 -7.35 4.55
C SER A 76 22.95 -8.81 4.84
N ASP A 77 23.69 -9.08 5.92
CA ASP A 77 24.17 -10.42 6.27
C ASP A 77 23.06 -11.47 6.33
N GLY A 78 21.92 -11.11 6.93
CA GLY A 78 20.78 -12.01 7.03
C GLY A 78 20.20 -12.39 5.66
N LEU A 79 20.08 -11.43 4.77
CA LEU A 79 19.54 -11.68 3.43
C LEU A 79 20.56 -12.38 2.52
N ALA A 80 21.85 -12.08 2.66
CA ALA A 80 22.94 -12.77 1.93
C ALA A 80 23.02 -14.27 2.27
N LYS A 81 22.68 -14.62 3.53
CA LYS A 81 22.64 -16.01 4.03
C LYS A 81 21.32 -16.72 3.79
N ALA A 82 20.31 -16.03 3.26
CA ALA A 82 19.03 -16.64 2.97
C ALA A 82 19.17 -17.76 1.93
N ASP A 83 18.44 -18.86 2.15
CA ASP A 83 18.47 -20.09 1.35
C ASP A 83 17.12 -20.47 0.74
N PHE A 84 16.15 -19.57 0.80
CA PHE A 84 14.81 -19.77 0.26
C PHE A 84 14.62 -19.05 -1.08
N ALA A 85 13.69 -19.55 -1.88
CA ALA A 85 13.20 -18.85 -3.06
C ALA A 85 12.01 -17.93 -2.71
N TRP A 86 11.94 -16.79 -3.39
CA TRP A 86 10.79 -15.90 -3.27
C TRP A 86 9.55 -16.54 -3.90
N ASP A 87 8.51 -16.67 -3.12
CA ASP A 87 7.16 -17.03 -3.54
C ASP A 87 6.17 -15.92 -3.11
N GLU A 88 4.92 -16.04 -3.53
CA GLU A 88 3.89 -15.03 -3.21
C GLU A 88 3.69 -14.86 -1.70
N THR A 89 3.70 -15.96 -0.95
CA THR A 89 3.51 -15.94 0.50
C THR A 89 4.67 -15.21 1.21
N ARG A 90 5.91 -15.49 0.78
CA ARG A 90 7.09 -14.82 1.32
C ARG A 90 7.14 -13.35 0.93
N LEU A 91 6.77 -13.02 -0.31
CA LEU A 91 6.66 -11.64 -0.75
C LEU A 91 5.60 -10.87 0.02
N ASP A 92 4.45 -11.48 0.33
CA ASP A 92 3.41 -10.83 1.16
C ASP A 92 3.92 -10.56 2.58
N ALA A 93 4.55 -11.54 3.22
CA ALA A 93 5.17 -11.37 4.53
C ALA A 93 6.28 -10.31 4.51
N TRP A 94 7.13 -10.32 3.47
CA TRP A 94 8.21 -9.35 3.28
C TRP A 94 7.67 -7.93 3.12
N LEU A 95 6.70 -7.72 2.25
CA LEU A 95 6.07 -6.41 2.04
C LEU A 95 5.30 -5.93 3.27
N THR A 96 4.80 -6.85 4.09
CA THR A 96 4.15 -6.52 5.37
C THR A 96 5.17 -5.97 6.37
N ASN A 97 6.28 -6.67 6.57
CA ASN A 97 7.36 -6.25 7.46
C ASN A 97 8.65 -7.01 7.19
N PRO A 98 9.60 -6.45 6.41
CA PRO A 98 10.87 -7.10 6.10
C PRO A 98 11.67 -7.51 7.34
N GLN A 99 11.65 -6.69 8.39
CA GLN A 99 12.38 -6.94 9.64
C GLN A 99 11.83 -8.15 10.42
N ALA A 100 10.55 -8.47 10.24
CA ALA A 100 9.96 -9.66 10.87
C ALA A 100 10.35 -10.95 10.12
N VAL A 101 10.64 -10.85 8.81
CA VAL A 101 11.08 -12.00 8.01
C VAL A 101 12.57 -12.26 8.21
N ILE A 102 13.39 -11.23 8.12
CA ILE A 102 14.84 -11.30 8.35
C ILE A 102 15.28 -10.07 9.16
N PRO A 103 15.59 -10.22 10.44
CA PRO A 103 16.07 -9.11 11.25
C PRO A 103 17.37 -8.51 10.69
N GLY A 104 17.50 -7.20 10.78
CA GLY A 104 18.69 -6.48 10.34
C GLY A 104 18.76 -6.15 8.84
N VAL A 105 17.70 -6.40 8.08
CA VAL A 105 17.62 -5.95 6.67
C VAL A 105 17.47 -4.43 6.60
N VAL A 106 18.04 -3.84 5.54
CA VAL A 106 18.03 -2.38 5.35
C VAL A 106 16.74 -1.86 4.69
N MET A 107 15.94 -2.71 4.07
CA MET A 107 14.67 -2.32 3.47
C MET A 107 13.67 -1.89 4.54
N ALA A 108 13.31 -0.60 4.54
CA ALA A 108 12.41 -0.01 5.54
C ALA A 108 10.94 0.03 5.09
N TYR A 109 10.66 -0.28 3.81
CA TYR A 109 9.30 -0.25 3.28
C TYR A 109 8.40 -1.27 3.98
N ARG A 110 7.18 -0.83 4.31
CA ARG A 110 6.12 -1.66 4.88
C ARG A 110 4.78 -1.28 4.27
N GLN A 111 3.97 -2.27 3.94
CA GLN A 111 2.64 -2.07 3.38
C GLN A 111 1.59 -2.81 4.21
N ALA A 112 0.78 -2.06 4.94
CA ALA A 112 -0.25 -2.63 5.82
C ALA A 112 -1.46 -3.18 5.05
N LYS A 113 -1.76 -2.62 3.86
CA LYS A 113 -2.96 -2.95 3.07
C LYS A 113 -2.75 -4.22 2.26
N PRO A 114 -3.47 -5.33 2.56
CA PRO A 114 -3.31 -6.59 1.85
C PRO A 114 -3.59 -6.49 0.35
N GLU A 115 -4.61 -5.71 -0.03
CA GLU A 115 -4.99 -5.51 -1.43
C GLU A 115 -3.88 -4.80 -2.24
N THR A 116 -3.16 -3.86 -1.61
CA THR A 116 -2.03 -3.18 -2.24
C THR A 116 -0.86 -4.15 -2.42
N ARG A 117 -0.55 -4.97 -1.41
CA ARG A 117 0.50 -5.99 -1.50
C ARG A 117 0.18 -7.01 -2.59
N ALA A 118 -1.06 -7.51 -2.63
CA ALA A 118 -1.51 -8.46 -3.64
C ALA A 118 -1.37 -7.90 -5.06
N ALA A 119 -1.74 -6.64 -5.29
CA ALA A 119 -1.59 -6.00 -6.59
C ALA A 119 -0.12 -5.85 -7.01
N ILE A 120 0.78 -5.47 -6.08
CA ILE A 120 2.23 -5.38 -6.33
C ILE A 120 2.79 -6.77 -6.65
N ILE A 121 2.43 -7.80 -5.89
CA ILE A 121 2.91 -9.18 -6.10
C ILE A 121 2.44 -9.71 -7.45
N THR A 122 1.18 -9.48 -7.82
CA THR A 122 0.66 -9.85 -9.15
C THR A 122 1.49 -9.23 -10.26
N TYR A 123 1.78 -7.93 -10.18
CA TYR A 123 2.64 -7.26 -11.15
C TYR A 123 4.06 -7.87 -11.20
N LEU A 124 4.67 -8.15 -10.06
CA LEU A 124 6.00 -8.76 -10.00
C LEU A 124 6.04 -10.17 -10.63
N LYS A 125 4.94 -10.92 -10.58
CA LYS A 125 4.81 -12.21 -11.27
C LYS A 125 4.78 -12.07 -12.79
N GLU A 126 4.19 -11.00 -13.29
CA GLU A 126 4.12 -10.72 -14.75
C GLU A 126 5.50 -10.36 -15.33
N LEU A 127 6.47 -10.02 -14.49
CA LEU A 127 7.84 -9.71 -14.88
C LEU A 127 8.76 -10.96 -14.96
N ASN A 128 8.20 -12.15 -14.83
CA ASN A 128 8.93 -13.41 -14.89
C ASN A 128 9.20 -13.87 -16.33
#